data_e8936f52de9a0600a05b14442e1d331e
#
_entry.id   e8936f52de9a0600a05b14442e1d331e
#
_cell.length_a   1.000
_cell.length_b   1.000
_cell.length_c   1.000
_cell.angle_alpha   90.00
_cell.angle_beta   90.00
_cell.angle_gamma   90.00
#
_symmetry.space_group_name_H-M   'P 1'
#
loop_
_entity.id
_entity.type
_entity.pdbx_description
1 polymer ?
#
loop_
_entity_poly.entity_id
_entity_poly.type
_entity_poly.pdbx_seq_one_letter_code
_entity_poly.pdbx_strand_id
1 'polypeptide(L)'
;MNENVNDTTKVLPLQINYIPEFISKMAEEEFNDSPENRRKGLEELKELLNEDKMTKGIEFEDDFLLVYLLHNKFNADGALAGIRHLLNLRINHSYLFRSIPFDFTTIPAAQFITVLPYRRSDGSVTVLLEFGKIYLDDISFETFKQLAFIVYQQLLRDPVTQVAGFNAIQDYSNTGIRHIRYCTLQNLFLLHHVALDCLPARYLEVHCINGNFLLSTMFTLFKPFMSEKIRKMFHFHSSPDELLNYFPAEVLPVQYGGTLSDYYMADWLKKANKQHEDLTVKGQKNIFP
;
A
#
# COMPACT_ATOMS: atom_id res chain seq x y z
N MET A 1 -4.49 23.94 31.99
CA MET A 1 -4.88 22.52 31.84
C MET A 1 -5.06 22.33 30.34
N ASN A 2 -4.02 21.90 29.66
CA ASN A 2 -4.13 21.58 28.23
C ASN A 2 -4.75 20.20 28.16
N GLU A 3 -6.01 20.17 27.76
CA GLU A 3 -6.70 18.94 27.41
C GLU A 3 -5.93 18.26 26.30
N ASN A 4 -5.64 16.98 26.52
CA ASN A 4 -5.10 16.05 25.55
C ASN A 4 -5.90 16.18 24.24
N VAL A 5 -5.36 16.90 23.29
CA VAL A 5 -5.66 16.65 21.89
C VAL A 5 -5.24 15.20 21.69
N ASN A 6 -6.21 14.28 21.67
CA ASN A 6 -5.95 12.90 21.27
C ASN A 6 -5.20 12.98 19.96
N ASP A 7 -3.94 12.61 19.99
CA ASP A 7 -3.06 12.66 18.82
C ASP A 7 -3.52 11.57 17.85
N THR A 8 -4.58 11.88 17.13
CA THR A 8 -5.27 10.98 16.21
C THR A 8 -4.44 10.62 15.00
N THR A 9 -3.29 11.31 14.81
CA THR A 9 -2.31 10.93 13.78
C THR A 9 -1.72 9.55 14.05
N LYS A 10 -1.71 9.10 15.30
CA LYS A 10 -1.21 7.77 15.71
C LYS A 10 -2.22 6.64 15.54
N VAL A 11 -3.47 6.92 15.14
CA VAL A 11 -4.49 5.88 15.00
C VAL A 11 -4.42 5.25 13.61
N LEU A 12 -4.46 3.92 13.55
CA LEU A 12 -4.47 3.18 12.28
C LEU A 12 -5.74 3.43 11.45
N PRO A 13 -5.66 3.15 10.13
CA PRO A 13 -6.81 3.19 9.24
C PRO A 13 -8.03 2.42 9.77
N LEU A 14 -9.22 2.88 9.41
CA LEU A 14 -10.54 2.35 9.84
C LEU A 14 -10.89 2.60 11.33
N GLN A 15 -10.06 3.32 12.06
CA GLN A 15 -10.34 3.77 13.42
C GLN A 15 -10.60 5.29 13.49
N ILE A 16 -10.16 6.03 12.47
CA ILE A 16 -10.39 7.48 12.36
C ILE A 16 -11.67 7.68 11.53
N ASN A 17 -12.60 8.46 12.08
CA ASN A 17 -13.85 8.83 11.42
C ASN A 17 -13.90 10.31 10.97
N TYR A 18 -12.77 10.99 11.00
CA TYR A 18 -12.60 12.37 10.55
C TYR A 18 -11.20 12.56 9.93
N ILE A 19 -11.05 13.62 9.15
CA ILE A 19 -9.79 14.02 8.53
C ILE A 19 -9.19 15.16 9.36
N PRO A 20 -7.98 15.00 9.94
CA PRO A 20 -7.29 16.09 10.64
C PRO A 20 -7.07 17.32 9.75
N GLU A 21 -7.12 18.52 10.33
CA GLU A 21 -7.02 19.78 9.57
C GLU A 21 -5.73 19.86 8.75
N PHE A 22 -4.59 19.40 9.29
CA PHE A 22 -3.31 19.44 8.57
C PHE A 22 -3.30 18.51 7.34
N ILE A 23 -4.05 17.38 7.38
CA ILE A 23 -4.24 16.49 6.23
C ILE A 23 -5.12 17.14 5.18
N SER A 24 -6.19 17.84 5.59
CA SER A 24 -7.03 18.61 4.64
C SER A 24 -6.24 19.69 3.93
N LYS A 25 -5.38 20.42 4.65
CA LYS A 25 -4.48 21.42 4.06
C LYS A 25 -3.48 20.79 3.08
N MET A 26 -2.88 19.66 3.47
CA MET A 26 -1.96 18.91 2.59
C MET A 26 -2.68 18.45 1.31
N ALA A 27 -3.93 17.98 1.42
CA ALA A 27 -4.73 17.57 0.26
C ALA A 27 -4.99 18.75 -0.69
N GLU A 28 -5.33 19.93 -0.16
CA GLU A 28 -5.55 21.14 -0.95
C GLU A 28 -4.26 21.62 -1.63
N GLU A 29 -3.16 21.73 -0.87
CA GLU A 29 -1.89 22.30 -1.35
C GLU A 29 -1.15 21.37 -2.32
N GLU A 30 -1.09 20.08 -2.05
CA GLU A 30 -0.29 19.14 -2.83
C GLU A 30 -1.07 18.44 -3.95
N PHE A 31 -2.39 18.25 -3.75
CA PHE A 31 -3.24 17.49 -4.67
C PHE A 31 -4.32 18.32 -5.36
N ASN A 32 -4.43 19.61 -5.07
CA ASN A 32 -5.49 20.50 -5.57
C ASN A 32 -6.90 20.04 -5.13
N ASP A 33 -7.03 19.44 -3.95
CA ASP A 33 -8.30 18.90 -3.45
C ASP A 33 -9.22 20.02 -3.00
N SER A 34 -10.23 20.31 -3.81
CA SER A 34 -11.28 21.29 -3.52
C SER A 34 -12.66 20.74 -3.91
N PRO A 35 -13.75 21.25 -3.32
CA PRO A 35 -15.09 20.83 -3.70
C PRO A 35 -15.38 21.01 -5.19
N GLU A 36 -14.83 22.05 -5.82
CA GLU A 36 -14.98 22.32 -7.24
C GLU A 36 -14.24 21.28 -8.08
N ASN A 37 -12.96 21.00 -7.76
CA ASN A 37 -12.15 20.01 -8.48
C ASN A 37 -12.71 18.60 -8.31
N ARG A 38 -13.23 18.25 -7.11
CA ARG A 38 -13.91 16.96 -6.88
C ARG A 38 -15.13 16.82 -7.80
N ARG A 39 -16.01 17.83 -7.85
CA ARG A 39 -17.19 17.80 -8.70
C ARG A 39 -16.83 17.70 -10.17
N LYS A 40 -15.98 18.60 -10.66
CA LYS A 40 -15.54 18.65 -12.06
C LYS A 40 -14.82 17.36 -12.49
N GLY A 41 -13.87 16.90 -11.67
CA GLY A 41 -13.12 15.67 -11.96
C GLY A 41 -14.01 14.42 -12.00
N LEU A 42 -15.03 14.34 -11.11
CA LEU A 42 -15.99 13.23 -11.14
C LEU A 42 -16.86 13.27 -12.41
N GLU A 43 -17.34 14.44 -12.82
CA GLU A 43 -18.12 14.61 -14.05
C GLU A 43 -17.30 14.16 -15.27
N GLU A 44 -16.09 14.72 -15.43
CA GLU A 44 -15.18 14.38 -16.54
C GLU A 44 -14.80 12.90 -16.55
N LEU A 45 -14.43 12.33 -15.39
CA LEU A 45 -14.04 10.94 -15.31
C LEU A 45 -15.20 9.98 -15.64
N LYS A 46 -16.43 10.27 -15.17
CA LYS A 46 -17.62 9.48 -15.48
C LYS A 46 -17.95 9.50 -16.98
N GLU A 47 -17.78 10.63 -17.65
CA GLU A 47 -17.92 10.72 -19.11
C GLU A 47 -16.90 9.82 -19.82
N LEU A 48 -15.62 9.93 -19.46
CA LEU A 48 -14.55 9.10 -20.03
C LEU A 48 -14.79 7.60 -19.79
N LEU A 49 -15.23 7.21 -18.57
CA LEU A 49 -15.55 5.82 -18.23
C LEU A 49 -16.70 5.26 -19.07
N ASN A 50 -17.70 6.07 -19.39
CA ASN A 50 -18.83 5.66 -20.24
C ASN A 50 -18.48 5.52 -21.71
N GLU A 51 -17.47 6.22 -22.20
CA GLU A 51 -16.98 6.14 -23.59
C GLU A 51 -15.95 5.01 -23.78
N ASP A 52 -15.25 4.64 -22.71
CA ASP A 52 -14.16 3.68 -22.76
C ASP A 52 -14.68 2.24 -22.90
N LYS A 53 -14.05 1.46 -23.81
CA LYS A 53 -14.49 0.09 -24.14
C LYS A 53 -14.37 -0.89 -22.97
N MET A 54 -13.41 -0.66 -22.05
CA MET A 54 -13.16 -1.57 -20.91
C MET A 54 -14.09 -1.27 -19.75
N THR A 55 -14.46 0.01 -19.56
CA THR A 55 -15.20 0.45 -18.38
C THR A 55 -16.68 0.72 -18.66
N LYS A 56 -17.06 0.78 -19.93
CA LYS A 56 -18.45 1.01 -20.34
C LYS A 56 -19.41 -0.04 -19.75
N GLY A 57 -20.42 0.46 -19.04
CA GLY A 57 -21.42 -0.40 -18.39
C GLY A 57 -21.02 -0.89 -16.99
N ILE A 58 -19.86 -0.47 -16.47
CA ILE A 58 -19.45 -0.70 -15.10
C ILE A 58 -19.89 0.50 -14.27
N GLU A 59 -20.61 0.26 -13.18
CA GLU A 59 -20.96 1.29 -12.20
C GLU A 59 -19.85 1.39 -11.15
N PHE A 60 -19.27 2.60 -11.03
CA PHE A 60 -18.24 2.91 -10.05
C PHE A 60 -18.82 3.82 -8.97
N GLU A 61 -18.48 3.55 -7.70
CA GLU A 61 -18.81 4.45 -6.60
C GLU A 61 -17.95 5.72 -6.65
N ASP A 62 -18.53 6.85 -6.30
CA ASP A 62 -17.84 8.14 -6.33
C ASP A 62 -16.60 8.14 -5.42
N ASP A 63 -16.67 7.51 -4.24
CA ASP A 63 -15.54 7.39 -3.32
C ASP A 63 -14.36 6.62 -3.96
N PHE A 64 -14.64 5.58 -4.74
CA PHE A 64 -13.62 4.86 -5.48
C PHE A 64 -12.96 5.75 -6.55
N LEU A 65 -13.78 6.47 -7.32
CA LEU A 65 -13.29 7.38 -8.37
C LEU A 65 -12.46 8.52 -7.78
N LEU A 66 -12.87 9.07 -6.64
CA LEU A 66 -12.18 10.16 -5.96
C LEU A 66 -10.78 9.78 -5.51
N VAL A 67 -10.52 8.53 -5.11
CA VAL A 67 -9.16 8.09 -4.75
C VAL A 67 -8.21 8.18 -5.95
N TYR A 68 -8.67 7.74 -7.13
CA TYR A 68 -7.89 7.84 -8.38
C TYR A 68 -7.72 9.27 -8.84
N LEU A 69 -8.77 10.09 -8.73
CA LEU A 69 -8.72 11.52 -9.05
C LEU A 69 -7.74 12.26 -8.14
N LEU A 70 -7.82 12.05 -6.82
CA LEU A 70 -6.90 12.65 -5.85
C LEU A 70 -5.44 12.31 -6.19
N HIS A 71 -5.14 11.02 -6.39
CA HIS A 71 -3.79 10.56 -6.75
C HIS A 71 -3.26 11.22 -8.04
N ASN A 72 -4.13 11.49 -8.99
CA ASN A 72 -3.82 12.15 -10.27
C ASN A 72 -4.04 13.67 -10.25
N LYS A 73 -4.17 14.30 -9.06
CA LYS A 73 -4.41 15.74 -8.89
C LYS A 73 -5.61 16.24 -9.71
N PHE A 74 -6.67 15.44 -9.74
CA PHE A 74 -7.92 15.63 -10.48
C PHE A 74 -7.77 15.67 -12.01
N ASN A 75 -6.71 15.05 -12.55
CA ASN A 75 -6.62 14.76 -13.98
C ASN A 75 -7.42 13.50 -14.31
N ALA A 76 -8.53 13.64 -15.03
CA ALA A 76 -9.45 12.54 -15.33
C ALA A 76 -8.83 11.47 -16.25
N ASP A 77 -7.99 11.85 -17.23
CA ASP A 77 -7.31 10.88 -18.11
C ASP A 77 -6.33 10.01 -17.33
N GLY A 78 -5.57 10.61 -16.41
CA GLY A 78 -4.66 9.86 -15.52
C GLY A 78 -5.42 8.90 -14.60
N ALA A 79 -6.55 9.34 -14.05
CA ALA A 79 -7.42 8.51 -13.21
C ALA A 79 -8.00 7.33 -14.03
N LEU A 80 -8.50 7.58 -15.24
CA LEU A 80 -8.97 6.53 -16.15
C LEU A 80 -7.87 5.51 -16.46
N ALA A 81 -6.64 5.95 -16.73
CA ALA A 81 -5.52 5.05 -16.99
C ALA A 81 -5.25 4.12 -15.80
N GLY A 82 -5.21 4.65 -14.57
CA GLY A 82 -5.05 3.85 -13.35
C GLY A 82 -6.18 2.83 -13.15
N ILE A 83 -7.44 3.23 -13.39
CA ILE A 83 -8.60 2.34 -13.31
C ILE A 83 -8.48 1.21 -14.35
N ARG A 84 -8.09 1.51 -15.59
CA ARG A 84 -7.84 0.49 -16.63
C ARG A 84 -6.75 -0.50 -16.21
N HIS A 85 -5.67 -0.02 -15.59
CA HIS A 85 -4.61 -0.90 -15.06
C HIS A 85 -5.13 -1.83 -13.97
N LEU A 86 -5.94 -1.31 -13.04
CA LEU A 86 -6.56 -2.14 -12.00
C LEU A 86 -7.51 -3.20 -12.58
N LEU A 87 -8.33 -2.85 -13.57
CA LEU A 87 -9.25 -3.80 -14.23
C LEU A 87 -8.48 -4.88 -15.00
N ASN A 88 -7.41 -4.52 -15.71
CA ASN A 88 -6.52 -5.47 -16.36
C ASN A 88 -5.85 -6.41 -15.34
N LEU A 89 -5.39 -5.86 -14.23
CA LEU A 89 -4.83 -6.67 -13.12
C LEU A 89 -5.87 -7.67 -12.63
N ARG A 90 -7.13 -7.24 -12.45
CA ARG A 90 -8.22 -8.12 -11.98
C ARG A 90 -8.51 -9.24 -12.98
N ILE A 91 -8.51 -8.96 -14.29
CA ILE A 91 -8.71 -9.97 -15.33
C ILE A 91 -7.57 -11.00 -15.32
N ASN A 92 -6.32 -10.54 -15.26
CA ASN A 92 -5.14 -11.40 -15.41
C ASN A 92 -4.69 -12.07 -14.11
N HIS A 93 -5.03 -11.49 -12.96
CA HIS A 93 -4.61 -11.93 -11.62
C HIS A 93 -5.77 -11.89 -10.62
N SER A 94 -6.92 -12.49 -10.99
CA SER A 94 -8.16 -12.45 -10.20
C SER A 94 -8.00 -12.92 -8.76
N TYR A 95 -7.05 -13.82 -8.49
CA TYR A 95 -6.76 -14.31 -7.15
C TYR A 95 -6.37 -13.20 -6.16
N LEU A 96 -5.72 -12.12 -6.64
CA LEU A 96 -5.35 -10.97 -5.79
C LEU A 96 -6.56 -10.28 -5.16
N PHE A 97 -7.75 -10.41 -5.76
CA PHE A 97 -8.99 -9.76 -5.34
C PHE A 97 -9.89 -10.66 -4.48
N ARG A 98 -9.39 -11.80 -4.04
CA ARG A 98 -10.11 -12.74 -3.18
C ARG A 98 -9.55 -12.71 -1.77
N SER A 99 -10.43 -12.91 -0.80
CA SER A 99 -10.01 -13.13 0.59
C SER A 99 -9.26 -14.45 0.72
N ILE A 100 -8.29 -14.48 1.62
CA ILE A 100 -7.57 -15.72 1.98
C ILE A 100 -8.50 -16.57 2.84
N PRO A 101 -8.82 -17.82 2.45
CA PRO A 101 -9.90 -18.61 3.07
C PRO A 101 -9.55 -19.29 4.40
N PHE A 102 -8.35 -19.04 4.93
CA PHE A 102 -7.86 -19.63 6.17
C PHE A 102 -7.23 -18.58 7.10
N ASP A 103 -7.07 -18.91 8.38
CA ASP A 103 -6.39 -18.00 9.33
C ASP A 103 -4.87 -18.03 9.11
N PHE A 104 -4.40 -17.13 8.27
CA PHE A 104 -2.98 -16.96 7.96
C PHE A 104 -2.19 -16.27 9.08
N THR A 105 -2.86 -15.59 10.01
CA THR A 105 -2.16 -14.79 11.04
C THR A 105 -1.39 -15.64 12.05
N THR A 106 -1.71 -16.93 12.13
CA THR A 106 -1.00 -17.91 12.98
C THR A 106 0.17 -18.60 12.26
N ILE A 107 0.33 -18.37 10.95
CA ILE A 107 1.38 -18.98 10.12
C ILE A 107 2.61 -18.07 10.11
N PRO A 108 3.79 -18.50 10.63
CA PRO A 108 4.97 -17.64 10.70
C PRO A 108 5.38 -17.05 9.35
N ALA A 109 5.30 -17.83 8.27
CA ALA A 109 5.63 -17.37 6.92
C ALA A 109 4.69 -16.28 6.39
N ALA A 110 3.45 -16.20 6.87
CA ALA A 110 2.53 -15.13 6.52
C ALA A 110 2.76 -13.84 7.33
N GLN A 111 3.52 -13.93 8.44
CA GLN A 111 3.87 -12.77 9.27
C GLN A 111 5.01 -11.92 8.68
N PHE A 112 5.31 -12.08 7.40
CA PHE A 112 6.33 -11.29 6.70
C PHE A 112 5.90 -9.84 6.47
N ILE A 113 4.62 -9.54 6.52
CA ILE A 113 4.06 -8.21 6.32
C ILE A 113 3.14 -7.82 7.47
N THR A 114 3.34 -6.63 7.98
CA THR A 114 2.43 -6.01 8.96
C THR A 114 2.40 -4.49 8.77
N VAL A 115 1.36 -3.87 9.31
CA VAL A 115 1.25 -2.42 9.43
C VAL A 115 1.69 -2.06 10.84
N LEU A 116 2.62 -1.13 10.99
CA LEU A 116 3.01 -0.68 12.33
C LEU A 116 1.86 0.10 12.98
N PRO A 117 1.63 -0.09 14.31
CA PRO A 117 0.42 0.39 14.98
C PRO A 117 0.29 1.90 15.09
N TYR A 118 1.36 2.65 14.86
CA TYR A 118 1.35 4.11 14.95
C TYR A 118 1.74 4.75 13.64
N ARG A 119 1.10 5.89 13.33
CA ARG A 119 1.48 6.75 12.22
C ARG A 119 2.66 7.62 12.60
N ARG A 120 3.39 8.09 11.61
CA ARG A 120 4.34 9.20 11.78
C ARG A 120 3.58 10.52 12.02
N SER A 121 4.28 11.54 12.48
CA SER A 121 3.70 12.87 12.74
C SER A 121 3.13 13.55 11.50
N ASP A 122 3.59 13.16 10.30
CA ASP A 122 3.06 13.60 9.01
C ASP A 122 1.77 12.86 8.58
N GLY A 123 1.27 11.95 9.40
CA GLY A 123 0.09 11.12 9.15
C GLY A 123 0.37 9.87 8.32
N SER A 124 1.59 9.68 7.81
CA SER A 124 1.93 8.53 6.97
C SER A 124 1.95 7.22 7.75
N VAL A 125 1.60 6.12 7.05
CA VAL A 125 1.59 4.76 7.59
C VAL A 125 2.92 4.08 7.28
N THR A 126 3.39 3.23 8.18
CA THR A 126 4.58 2.41 7.96
C THR A 126 4.21 0.94 7.80
N VAL A 127 4.56 0.35 6.66
CA VAL A 127 4.42 -1.08 6.40
C VAL A 127 5.79 -1.73 6.62
N LEU A 128 5.83 -2.74 7.49
CA LEU A 128 7.03 -3.54 7.75
C LEU A 128 6.97 -4.84 6.94
N LEU A 129 8.04 -5.12 6.21
CA LEU A 129 8.23 -6.29 5.36
C LEU A 129 9.46 -7.05 5.83
N GLU A 130 9.29 -8.20 6.48
CA GLU A 130 10.37 -9.04 6.99
C GLU A 130 10.58 -10.24 6.05
N PHE A 131 11.37 -10.06 5.00
CA PHE A 131 11.52 -11.04 3.92
C PHE A 131 12.10 -12.39 4.36
N GLY A 132 12.87 -12.42 5.45
CA GLY A 132 13.40 -13.66 6.00
C GLY A 132 12.35 -14.62 6.56
N LYS A 133 11.12 -14.13 6.83
CA LYS A 133 9.99 -14.97 7.25
C LYS A 133 9.31 -15.70 6.10
N ILE A 134 9.58 -15.34 4.84
CA ILE A 134 8.93 -15.94 3.69
C ILE A 134 9.45 -17.35 3.41
N TYR A 135 8.60 -18.34 3.62
CA TYR A 135 8.86 -19.75 3.30
C TYR A 135 7.70 -20.30 2.48
N LEU A 136 7.96 -20.63 1.20
CA LEU A 136 6.91 -21.13 0.29
C LEU A 136 6.45 -22.56 0.61
N ASP A 137 7.13 -23.23 1.50
CA ASP A 137 6.69 -24.55 1.97
C ASP A 137 5.48 -24.41 2.92
N ASP A 138 5.35 -23.24 3.58
CA ASP A 138 4.28 -22.94 4.54
C ASP A 138 3.12 -22.18 3.90
N ILE A 139 3.38 -21.32 2.91
CA ILE A 139 2.37 -20.56 2.16
C ILE A 139 2.71 -20.52 0.67
N SER A 140 1.69 -20.51 -0.19
CA SER A 140 1.92 -20.37 -1.63
C SER A 140 2.43 -18.95 -1.99
N PHE A 141 3.12 -18.85 -3.12
CA PHE A 141 3.55 -17.54 -3.62
C PHE A 141 2.37 -16.65 -4.06
N GLU A 142 1.25 -17.26 -4.41
CA GLU A 142 -0.01 -16.54 -4.65
C GLU A 142 -0.55 -15.93 -3.37
N THR A 143 -0.61 -16.69 -2.27
CA THR A 143 -1.01 -16.18 -0.95
C THR A 143 -0.09 -15.05 -0.48
N PHE A 144 1.22 -15.16 -0.71
CA PHE A 144 2.19 -14.10 -0.43
C PHE A 144 1.80 -12.78 -1.16
N LYS A 145 1.59 -12.85 -2.48
CA LYS A 145 1.20 -11.68 -3.29
C LYS A 145 -0.17 -11.14 -2.88
N GLN A 146 -1.11 -12.03 -2.61
CA GLN A 146 -2.46 -11.71 -2.17
C GLN A 146 -2.46 -10.94 -0.85
N LEU A 147 -1.68 -11.41 0.14
CA LEU A 147 -1.58 -10.75 1.44
C LEU A 147 -0.98 -9.34 1.33
N ALA A 148 0.08 -9.18 0.54
CA ALA A 148 0.63 -7.85 0.29
C ALA A 148 -0.39 -6.92 -0.39
N PHE A 149 -1.13 -7.42 -1.37
CA PHE A 149 -2.16 -6.65 -2.06
C PHE A 149 -3.31 -6.25 -1.13
N ILE A 150 -3.79 -7.17 -0.28
CA ILE A 150 -4.83 -6.91 0.74
C ILE A 150 -4.39 -5.76 1.65
N VAL A 151 -3.16 -5.80 2.16
CA VAL A 151 -2.65 -4.77 3.09
C VAL A 151 -2.73 -3.38 2.46
N TYR A 152 -2.14 -3.20 1.28
CA TYR A 152 -2.13 -1.88 0.62
C TYR A 152 -3.53 -1.42 0.20
N GLN A 153 -4.36 -2.31 -0.32
CA GLN A 153 -5.73 -1.96 -0.69
C GLN A 153 -6.57 -1.52 0.51
N GLN A 154 -6.44 -2.20 1.64
CA GLN A 154 -7.18 -1.82 2.85
C GLN A 154 -6.69 -0.50 3.43
N LEU A 155 -5.38 -0.24 3.40
CA LEU A 155 -4.82 1.03 3.83
C LEU A 155 -5.33 2.20 2.98
N LEU A 156 -5.54 1.99 1.69
CA LEU A 156 -6.08 3.01 0.77
C LEU A 156 -7.56 3.35 0.99
N ARG A 157 -8.28 2.60 1.83
CA ARG A 157 -9.65 2.99 2.24
C ARG A 157 -9.67 4.15 3.23
N ASP A 158 -8.55 4.42 3.88
CA ASP A 158 -8.45 5.47 4.86
C ASP A 158 -8.07 6.81 4.18
N PRO A 159 -8.91 7.85 4.29
CA PRO A 159 -8.66 9.14 3.66
C PRO A 159 -7.35 9.81 4.10
N VAL A 160 -6.93 9.61 5.35
CA VAL A 160 -5.66 10.14 5.86
C VAL A 160 -4.50 9.48 5.11
N THR A 161 -4.55 8.17 4.93
CA THR A 161 -3.51 7.42 4.20
C THR A 161 -3.46 7.77 2.71
N GLN A 162 -4.61 8.06 2.09
CA GLN A 162 -4.66 8.50 0.68
C GLN A 162 -3.82 9.77 0.47
N VAL A 163 -3.86 10.70 1.42
CA VAL A 163 -3.15 11.99 1.37
C VAL A 163 -1.72 11.85 1.91
N ALA A 164 -1.57 11.33 3.13
CA ALA A 164 -0.28 11.27 3.83
C ALA A 164 0.65 10.20 3.25
N GLY A 165 0.12 9.09 2.72
CA GLY A 165 0.91 8.06 2.03
C GLY A 165 1.53 7.00 2.93
N PHE A 166 2.51 6.28 2.35
CA PHE A 166 3.13 5.08 2.90
C PHE A 166 4.64 5.21 2.99
N ASN A 167 5.20 4.72 4.10
CA ASN A 167 6.59 4.34 4.20
C ASN A 167 6.70 2.83 4.27
N ALA A 168 7.78 2.26 3.78
CA ALA A 168 8.06 0.84 3.89
C ALA A 168 9.41 0.61 4.58
N ILE A 169 9.43 -0.31 5.54
CA ILE A 169 10.68 -0.86 6.09
C ILE A 169 10.80 -2.28 5.55
N GLN A 170 11.89 -2.57 4.86
CA GLN A 170 12.20 -3.86 4.25
C GLN A 170 13.38 -4.49 4.97
N ASP A 171 13.11 -5.48 5.80
CA ASP A 171 14.14 -6.23 6.50
C ASP A 171 14.55 -7.47 5.72
N TYR A 172 15.82 -7.52 5.34
CA TYR A 172 16.46 -8.63 4.62
C TYR A 172 17.21 -9.60 5.52
N SER A 173 17.09 -9.49 6.86
CA SER A 173 17.66 -10.46 7.78
C SER A 173 17.14 -11.87 7.47
N ASN A 174 17.98 -12.90 7.69
CA ASN A 174 17.66 -14.31 7.44
C ASN A 174 17.24 -14.66 6.00
N THR A 175 17.39 -13.73 5.04
CA THR A 175 17.20 -14.06 3.63
C THR A 175 18.45 -14.75 3.06
N GLY A 176 18.24 -15.65 2.10
CA GLY A 176 19.30 -16.43 1.48
C GLY A 176 18.96 -16.89 0.06
N ILE A 177 19.76 -17.82 -0.49
CA ILE A 177 19.67 -18.27 -1.87
C ILE A 177 18.28 -18.79 -2.27
N ARG A 178 17.56 -19.42 -1.34
CA ARG A 178 16.20 -19.92 -1.56
C ARG A 178 15.19 -18.81 -1.89
N HIS A 179 15.47 -17.57 -1.44
CA HIS A 179 14.59 -16.42 -1.70
C HIS A 179 14.79 -15.85 -3.11
N ILE A 180 15.91 -16.16 -3.81
CA ILE A 180 16.15 -15.70 -5.17
C ILE A 180 15.08 -16.18 -6.14
N ARG A 181 14.50 -17.34 -5.91
CA ARG A 181 13.43 -17.89 -6.76
C ARG A 181 12.21 -16.96 -6.87
N TYR A 182 12.04 -16.01 -5.91
CA TYR A 182 10.99 -14.99 -5.93
C TYR A 182 11.37 -13.76 -6.74
N CYS A 183 12.66 -13.56 -6.98
CA CYS A 183 13.23 -12.39 -7.65
C CYS A 183 13.25 -12.55 -9.18
N THR A 184 12.24 -13.20 -9.75
CA THR A 184 12.11 -13.25 -11.21
C THR A 184 11.70 -11.90 -11.76
N LEU A 185 12.13 -11.56 -12.98
CA LEU A 185 11.70 -10.32 -13.63
C LEU A 185 10.17 -10.21 -13.70
N GLN A 186 9.47 -11.32 -13.96
CA GLN A 186 8.01 -11.34 -13.99
C GLN A 186 7.40 -10.91 -12.65
N ASN A 187 7.91 -11.42 -11.52
CA ASN A 187 7.42 -11.03 -10.20
C ASN A 187 7.74 -9.57 -9.87
N LEU A 188 8.96 -9.12 -10.20
CA LEU A 188 9.37 -7.73 -9.98
C LEU A 188 8.54 -6.76 -10.82
N PHE A 189 8.27 -7.09 -12.09
CA PHE A 189 7.38 -6.29 -12.93
C PHE A 189 5.95 -6.28 -12.43
N LEU A 190 5.41 -7.43 -11.95
CA LEU A 190 4.08 -7.46 -11.38
C LEU A 190 3.98 -6.57 -10.13
N LEU A 191 4.96 -6.65 -9.22
CA LEU A 191 4.99 -5.80 -8.03
C LEU A 191 5.07 -4.31 -8.40
N HIS A 192 5.92 -3.95 -9.35
CA HIS A 192 6.03 -2.59 -9.87
C HIS A 192 4.70 -2.11 -10.45
N HIS A 193 4.11 -2.90 -11.35
CA HIS A 193 2.84 -2.57 -12.00
C HIS A 193 1.71 -2.40 -10.98
N VAL A 194 1.60 -3.31 -10.01
CA VAL A 194 0.60 -3.20 -8.95
C VAL A 194 0.81 -1.94 -8.12
N ALA A 195 2.05 -1.67 -7.69
CA ALA A 195 2.33 -0.56 -6.79
C ALA A 195 2.22 0.81 -7.46
N LEU A 196 2.65 0.96 -8.70
CA LEU A 196 2.80 2.27 -9.34
C LEU A 196 1.72 2.60 -10.37
N ASP A 197 1.14 1.58 -11.02
CA ASP A 197 0.18 1.79 -12.08
C ASP A 197 -1.26 1.46 -11.66
N CYS A 198 -1.44 0.43 -10.80
CA CYS A 198 -2.78 -0.06 -10.44
C CYS A 198 -3.33 0.58 -9.17
N LEU A 199 -2.49 0.77 -8.15
CA LEU A 199 -2.92 1.32 -6.86
C LEU A 199 -2.69 2.84 -6.84
N PRO A 200 -3.72 3.65 -6.51
CA PRO A 200 -3.59 5.09 -6.35
C PRO A 200 -2.91 5.42 -5.00
N ALA A 201 -1.65 4.96 -4.84
CA ALA A 201 -0.92 5.00 -3.59
C ALA A 201 0.26 5.99 -3.64
N ARG A 202 0.36 6.84 -2.62
CA ARG A 202 1.50 7.75 -2.44
C ARG A 202 2.59 7.04 -1.65
N TYR A 203 3.63 6.56 -2.34
CA TYR A 203 4.83 6.02 -1.69
C TYR A 203 5.80 7.15 -1.39
N LEU A 204 6.31 7.20 -0.16
CA LEU A 204 7.24 8.25 0.32
C LEU A 204 8.67 7.72 0.35
N GLU A 205 8.94 6.77 1.23
CA GLU A 205 10.28 6.25 1.48
C GLU A 205 10.24 4.73 1.62
N VAL A 206 11.31 4.07 1.19
CA VAL A 206 11.55 2.63 1.34
C VAL A 206 12.90 2.44 2.02
N HIS A 207 12.88 2.02 3.26
CA HIS A 207 14.05 1.82 4.09
C HIS A 207 14.47 0.35 4.07
N CYS A 208 15.63 0.06 3.48
CA CYS A 208 16.19 -1.29 3.39
C CYS A 208 17.23 -1.49 4.48
N ILE A 209 17.01 -2.46 5.36
CA ILE A 209 17.90 -2.82 6.47
C ILE A 209 18.38 -4.26 6.35
N ASN A 210 19.49 -4.59 7.00
CA ASN A 210 20.11 -5.91 6.98
C ASN A 210 20.36 -6.41 5.54
N GLY A 211 20.75 -5.48 4.67
CA GLY A 211 20.95 -5.72 3.25
C GLY A 211 22.03 -6.79 3.02
N ASN A 212 21.76 -7.68 2.10
CA ASN A 212 22.66 -8.75 1.70
C ASN A 212 22.67 -8.94 0.18
N PHE A 213 23.26 -10.02 -0.29
CA PHE A 213 23.38 -10.29 -1.72
C PHE A 213 21.99 -10.39 -2.43
N LEU A 214 20.93 -10.83 -1.75
CA LEU A 214 19.57 -10.90 -2.30
C LEU A 214 19.08 -9.49 -2.68
N LEU A 215 19.18 -8.54 -1.75
CA LEU A 215 18.83 -7.14 -1.99
C LEU A 215 19.65 -6.56 -3.16
N SER A 216 20.97 -6.79 -3.15
CA SER A 216 21.85 -6.31 -4.22
C SER A 216 21.46 -6.88 -5.57
N THR A 217 21.11 -8.17 -5.64
CA THR A 217 20.64 -8.84 -6.86
C THR A 217 19.33 -8.26 -7.33
N MET A 218 18.34 -8.15 -6.45
CA MET A 218 17.03 -7.57 -6.77
C MET A 218 17.17 -6.14 -7.29
N PHE A 219 17.93 -5.31 -6.58
CA PHE A 219 18.12 -3.91 -6.95
C PHE A 219 18.86 -3.77 -8.28
N THR A 220 19.88 -4.59 -8.53
CA THR A 220 20.63 -4.59 -9.80
C THR A 220 19.74 -4.96 -10.98
N LEU A 221 18.90 -5.99 -10.81
CA LEU A 221 17.98 -6.44 -11.86
C LEU A 221 16.89 -5.40 -12.15
N PHE A 222 16.45 -4.68 -11.13
CA PHE A 222 15.28 -3.79 -11.25
C PHE A 222 15.65 -2.31 -11.49
N LYS A 223 16.84 -1.88 -11.06
CA LYS A 223 17.34 -0.50 -11.22
C LYS A 223 17.20 0.09 -12.63
N PRO A 224 17.44 -0.66 -13.75
CA PRO A 224 17.28 -0.12 -15.09
C PRO A 224 15.84 0.31 -15.43
N PHE A 225 14.83 -0.26 -14.75
CA PHE A 225 13.42 0.01 -14.96
C PHE A 225 12.84 1.05 -14.01
N MET A 226 13.62 1.47 -12.99
CA MET A 226 13.21 2.49 -12.04
C MET A 226 13.48 3.89 -12.58
N SER A 227 12.48 4.77 -12.49
CA SER A 227 12.69 6.20 -12.69
C SER A 227 13.63 6.78 -11.62
N GLU A 228 14.23 7.95 -11.89
CA GLU A 228 15.07 8.62 -10.88
C GLU A 228 14.29 8.95 -9.60
N LYS A 229 13.01 9.34 -9.73
CA LYS A 229 12.11 9.59 -8.61
C LYS A 229 11.98 8.35 -7.72
N ILE A 230 11.73 7.19 -8.31
CA ILE A 230 11.58 5.93 -7.57
C ILE A 230 12.91 5.54 -6.90
N ARG A 231 14.04 5.69 -7.60
CA ARG A 231 15.35 5.38 -7.01
C ARG A 231 15.68 6.21 -5.79
N LYS A 232 15.28 7.49 -5.76
CA LYS A 232 15.48 8.40 -4.63
C LYS A 232 14.64 8.06 -3.39
N MET A 233 13.59 7.25 -3.54
CA MET A 233 12.77 6.78 -2.41
C MET A 233 13.48 5.70 -1.59
N PHE A 234 14.50 5.03 -2.15
CA PHE A 234 15.19 3.92 -1.47
C PHE A 234 16.35 4.42 -0.62
N HIS A 235 16.29 4.13 0.67
CA HIS A 235 17.31 4.38 1.67
C HIS A 235 17.92 3.06 2.11
N PHE A 236 19.23 2.89 1.95
CA PHE A 236 19.95 1.68 2.35
C PHE A 236 20.73 1.97 3.62
N HIS A 237 20.45 1.21 4.68
CA HIS A 237 21.03 1.43 6.00
C HIS A 237 22.10 0.39 6.32
N SER A 238 23.17 0.84 6.95
CA SER A 238 24.26 -0.02 7.42
C SER A 238 23.89 -0.80 8.67
N SER A 239 23.01 -0.21 9.51
CA SER A 239 22.44 -0.86 10.68
C SER A 239 20.97 -0.50 10.87
N PRO A 240 20.16 -1.36 11.53
CA PRO A 240 18.77 -1.07 11.82
C PRO A 240 18.55 0.19 12.67
N ASP A 241 19.49 0.53 13.54
CA ASP A 241 19.41 1.71 14.42
C ASP A 241 19.40 3.04 13.64
N GLU A 242 19.89 3.05 12.40
CA GLU A 242 19.80 4.23 11.54
C GLU A 242 18.35 4.63 11.20
N LEU A 243 17.38 3.71 11.37
CA LEU A 243 15.97 4.02 11.22
C LEU A 243 15.49 5.10 12.20
N LEU A 244 16.12 5.24 13.36
CA LEU A 244 15.80 6.29 14.33
C LEU A 244 16.07 7.71 13.82
N ASN A 245 16.83 7.88 12.73
CA ASN A 245 17.00 9.16 12.06
C ASN A 245 15.77 9.56 11.22
N TYR A 246 14.87 8.60 10.93
CA TYR A 246 13.73 8.79 10.06
C TYR A 246 12.39 8.56 10.77
N PHE A 247 12.38 7.70 11.79
CA PHE A 247 11.18 7.29 12.52
C PHE A 247 11.35 7.58 14.01
N PRO A 248 10.32 8.12 14.67
CA PRO A 248 10.27 8.16 16.13
C PRO A 248 10.39 6.77 16.74
N ALA A 249 11.04 6.64 17.90
CA ALA A 249 11.26 5.36 18.55
C ALA A 249 9.94 4.62 18.89
N GLU A 250 8.88 5.35 19.19
CA GLU A 250 7.55 4.79 19.48
C GLU A 250 6.87 4.16 18.25
N VAL A 251 7.30 4.47 17.05
CA VAL A 251 6.78 3.88 15.80
C VAL A 251 7.51 2.59 15.45
N LEU A 252 8.74 2.41 15.95
CA LEU A 252 9.61 1.29 15.58
C LEU A 252 9.54 0.12 16.59
N PRO A 253 9.61 -1.13 16.10
CA PRO A 253 9.87 -2.30 16.93
C PRO A 253 11.19 -2.23 17.70
N VAL A 254 11.23 -2.84 18.89
CA VAL A 254 12.44 -2.92 19.74
C VAL A 254 13.65 -3.46 18.98
N GLN A 255 13.45 -4.44 18.11
CA GLN A 255 14.53 -5.05 17.29
C GLN A 255 15.18 -4.09 16.29
N TYR A 256 14.57 -2.91 16.05
CA TYR A 256 15.07 -1.85 15.17
C TYR A 256 15.40 -0.57 15.94
N GLY A 257 15.69 -0.68 17.23
CA GLY A 257 16.04 0.45 18.11
C GLY A 257 14.84 1.22 18.66
N GLY A 258 13.62 0.82 18.37
CA GLY A 258 12.39 1.47 18.85
C GLY A 258 11.90 0.92 20.20
N THR A 259 10.62 1.18 20.51
CA THR A 259 10.00 0.82 21.78
C THR A 259 8.80 -0.13 21.65
N LEU A 260 8.36 -0.48 20.42
CA LEU A 260 7.25 -1.40 20.21
C LEU A 260 7.66 -2.84 20.53
N SER A 261 7.05 -3.43 21.55
CA SER A 261 7.24 -4.84 21.93
C SER A 261 6.28 -5.77 21.17
N ASP A 262 5.06 -5.29 20.89
CA ASP A 262 4.04 -6.00 20.12
C ASP A 262 3.58 -5.11 18.97
N TYR A 263 3.92 -5.52 17.75
CA TYR A 263 3.66 -4.75 16.55
C TYR A 263 2.93 -5.54 15.45
N TYR A 264 2.71 -6.84 15.64
CA TYR A 264 2.03 -7.64 14.63
C TYR A 264 0.52 -7.47 14.73
N MET A 265 -0.05 -6.78 13.78
CA MET A 265 -1.46 -6.36 13.78
C MET A 265 -2.40 -7.47 13.28
N ALA A 266 -2.41 -8.63 13.95
CA ALA A 266 -3.19 -9.81 13.55
C ALA A 266 -4.68 -9.52 13.37
N ASP A 267 -5.31 -8.82 14.31
CA ASP A 267 -6.74 -8.51 14.26
C ASP A 267 -7.08 -7.54 13.13
N TRP A 268 -6.20 -6.55 12.90
CA TRP A 268 -6.35 -5.65 11.77
C TRP A 268 -6.24 -6.42 10.44
N LEU A 269 -5.27 -7.31 10.30
CA LEU A 269 -5.07 -8.15 9.12
C LEU A 269 -6.26 -9.08 8.86
N LYS A 270 -6.82 -9.70 9.91
CA LYS A 270 -8.05 -10.50 9.81
C LYS A 270 -9.23 -9.68 9.30
N LYS A 271 -9.41 -8.47 9.86
CA LYS A 271 -10.46 -7.54 9.42
C LYS A 271 -10.24 -7.10 7.97
N ALA A 272 -9.00 -6.75 7.62
CA ALA A 272 -8.60 -6.37 6.28
C ALA A 272 -8.94 -7.47 5.26
N ASN A 273 -8.56 -8.71 5.57
CA ASN A 273 -8.86 -9.87 4.73
C ASN A 273 -10.38 -10.10 4.56
N LYS A 274 -11.14 -10.05 5.66
CA LYS A 274 -12.60 -10.24 5.61
C LYS A 274 -13.30 -9.20 4.75
N GLN A 275 -12.81 -7.97 4.76
CA GLN A 275 -13.38 -6.84 4.01
C GLN A 275 -12.82 -6.72 2.59
N HIS A 276 -11.87 -7.57 2.22
CA HIS A 276 -11.14 -7.42 0.95
C HIS A 276 -12.05 -7.57 -0.28
N GLU A 277 -12.98 -8.51 -0.25
CA GLU A 277 -13.93 -8.72 -1.35
C GLU A 277 -14.98 -7.61 -1.46
N ASP A 278 -15.24 -6.90 -0.36
CA ASP A 278 -16.19 -5.78 -0.33
C ASP A 278 -15.61 -4.50 -0.96
N LEU A 279 -14.30 -4.48 -1.23
CA LEU A 279 -13.62 -3.39 -1.95
C LEU A 279 -13.90 -3.38 -3.45
N THR A 280 -14.58 -4.38 -3.92
CA THR A 280 -14.96 -4.44 -5.33
C THR A 280 -16.09 -3.47 -5.58
N VAL A 281 -15.95 -2.71 -6.65
CA VAL A 281 -16.95 -1.79 -7.17
C VAL A 281 -18.35 -2.45 -7.15
N LYS A 282 -19.35 -1.78 -6.59
CA LYS A 282 -20.73 -2.24 -6.65
C LYS A 282 -21.10 -2.51 -8.10
N GLY A 283 -21.65 -3.66 -8.39
CA GLY A 283 -21.96 -4.08 -9.76
C GLY A 283 -20.95 -5.04 -10.42
N GLN A 284 -19.73 -5.18 -9.91
CA GLN A 284 -18.71 -6.07 -10.50
C GLN A 284 -18.91 -7.56 -10.23
N LYS A 285 -19.76 -7.96 -9.29
CA LYS A 285 -20.01 -9.39 -9.03
C LYS A 285 -20.47 -10.18 -10.27
N ASN A 286 -21.01 -9.48 -11.28
CA ASN A 286 -21.57 -10.12 -12.49
C ASN A 286 -20.70 -9.94 -13.75
N ILE A 287 -19.61 -9.19 -13.71
CA ILE A 287 -18.81 -8.87 -14.91
C ILE A 287 -17.54 -9.72 -14.99
N PHE A 288 -17.05 -10.22 -13.85
CA PHE A 288 -15.86 -11.07 -13.80
C PHE A 288 -16.18 -12.35 -13.02
N PRO A 289 -16.06 -13.53 -13.65
CA PRO A 289 -16.28 -14.81 -13.02
C PRO A 289 -15.28 -15.12 -11.90
#